data_3399852c6ffac067d0945dd33085c961
#
_entry.id   3399852c6ffac067d0945dd33085c961
#
_cell.length_a   1.000
_cell.length_b   1.000
_cell.length_c   1.000
_cell.angle_alpha   90.00
_cell.angle_beta   90.00
_cell.angle_gamma   90.00
#
_symmetry.space_group_name_H-M   'P 1'
#
loop_
_entity.id
_entity.type
_entity.pdbx_description
1 polymer ?
#
loop_
_entity_poly.entity_id
_entity_poly.type
_entity_poly.pdbx_seq_one_letter_code
_entity_poly.pdbx_strand_id
1 'polypeptide(L)'
;TGFTGDAGYCYVGALQSEGRTFVVALLACGWPNNKNYKWTDTRKLMEYGMAHYRYDEVWKIPELSKILVENGVSQNGLFGKAAVEVEIKGKESPGKILVGDDDVAEEKTEVPEKLDAPVKSGTPVGQITYLLNGEKWGSCQAVVKETVRRRTFTWIAMKMCEMFYQFNF
;
A
#
# COMPACT_ATOMS: atom_id res chain seq x y z
N THR A 1 -9.96 -38.18 5.23
CA THR A 1 -11.30 -38.62 4.75
C THR A 1 -12.10 -39.16 5.91
N GLY A 2 -13.38 -38.85 5.93
CA GLY A 2 -14.34 -39.40 6.90
C GLY A 2 -15.64 -39.79 6.20
N PHE A 3 -16.41 -40.68 6.81
CA PHE A 3 -17.73 -41.05 6.37
C PHE A 3 -18.61 -41.40 7.57
N THR A 4 -19.81 -40.84 7.61
CA THR A 4 -20.92 -41.32 8.44
C THR A 4 -22.18 -41.39 7.58
N GLY A 5 -23.17 -42.20 7.99
CA GLY A 5 -24.43 -42.33 7.25
C GLY A 5 -25.11 -40.97 7.02
N ASP A 6 -25.11 -40.11 8.03
CA ASP A 6 -25.77 -38.81 8.01
C ASP A 6 -24.94 -37.74 7.31
N ALA A 7 -23.62 -37.72 7.48
CA ALA A 7 -22.74 -36.68 6.92
C ALA A 7 -22.22 -36.98 5.52
N GLY A 8 -22.40 -38.22 5.02
CA GLY A 8 -21.77 -38.61 3.75
C GLY A 8 -20.25 -38.68 3.82
N TYR A 9 -19.59 -38.68 2.67
CA TYR A 9 -18.14 -38.59 2.59
C TYR A 9 -17.68 -37.14 2.81
N CYS A 10 -16.67 -36.99 3.69
CA CYS A 10 -15.96 -35.74 3.89
C CYS A 10 -14.49 -35.91 3.54
N TYR A 11 -13.89 -34.92 2.93
CA TYR A 11 -12.50 -34.96 2.47
C TYR A 11 -11.81 -33.60 2.62
N VAL A 12 -10.57 -33.62 3.07
CA VAL A 12 -9.68 -32.46 3.01
C VAL A 12 -8.45 -32.87 2.20
N GLY A 13 -8.10 -32.05 1.25
CA GLY A 13 -6.92 -32.23 0.42
C GLY A 13 -6.15 -30.94 0.25
N ALA A 14 -4.86 -31.05 -0.02
CA ALA A 14 -4.00 -29.91 -0.35
C ALA A 14 -3.25 -30.18 -1.65
N LEU A 15 -3.03 -29.13 -2.42
CA LEU A 15 -2.22 -29.12 -3.63
C LEU A 15 -1.19 -28.00 -3.50
N GLN A 16 0.07 -28.36 -3.69
CA GLN A 16 1.14 -27.38 -3.86
C GLN A 16 1.65 -27.44 -5.29
N SER A 17 1.52 -26.34 -6.00
CA SER A 17 1.96 -26.22 -7.39
C SER A 17 2.35 -24.78 -7.71
N GLU A 18 3.45 -24.59 -8.42
CA GLU A 18 3.96 -23.29 -8.88
C GLU A 18 4.09 -22.25 -7.76
N GLY A 19 4.55 -22.68 -6.57
CA GLY A 19 4.70 -21.81 -5.40
C GLY A 19 3.39 -21.44 -4.70
N ARG A 20 2.22 -21.95 -5.18
CA ARG A 20 0.90 -21.75 -4.59
C ARG A 20 0.47 -22.99 -3.82
N THR A 21 -0.23 -22.79 -2.72
CA THR A 21 -0.83 -23.89 -1.93
C THR A 21 -2.33 -23.65 -1.85
N PHE A 22 -3.08 -24.63 -2.32
CA PHE A 22 -4.52 -24.67 -2.23
C PHE A 22 -4.95 -25.77 -1.29
N VAL A 23 -5.92 -25.48 -0.44
CA VAL A 23 -6.55 -26.44 0.46
C VAL A 23 -8.03 -26.48 0.14
N VAL A 24 -8.57 -27.68 -0.04
CA VAL A 24 -9.99 -27.89 -0.25
C VAL A 24 -10.56 -28.72 0.88
N ALA A 25 -11.73 -28.32 1.39
CA ALA A 25 -12.53 -29.10 2.32
C ALA A 25 -13.89 -29.39 1.68
N LEU A 26 -14.18 -30.65 1.48
CA LEU A 26 -15.44 -31.14 0.93
C LEU A 26 -16.26 -31.78 2.05
N LEU A 27 -17.50 -31.37 2.17
CA LEU A 27 -18.48 -31.93 3.12
C LEU A 27 -19.60 -32.55 2.32
N ALA A 28 -20.11 -33.71 2.78
CA ALA A 28 -21.20 -34.41 2.12
C ALA A 28 -20.97 -34.68 0.61
N CYS A 29 -19.74 -35.00 0.23
CA CYS A 29 -19.31 -35.18 -1.16
C CYS A 29 -19.60 -36.60 -1.68
N GLY A 30 -20.79 -37.12 -1.40
CA GLY A 30 -21.29 -38.41 -1.85
C GLY A 30 -21.53 -39.39 -0.73
N TRP A 31 -22.22 -40.50 -1.12
CA TRP A 31 -22.57 -41.63 -0.27
C TRP A 31 -22.00 -42.91 -0.86
N PRO A 32 -22.17 -44.10 -0.22
CA PRO A 32 -21.47 -45.33 -0.63
C PRO A 32 -21.47 -45.67 -2.10
N ASN A 33 -22.53 -45.32 -2.85
CA ASN A 33 -22.63 -45.57 -4.28
C ASN A 33 -21.84 -44.56 -5.13
N ASN A 34 -21.38 -43.44 -4.54
CA ASN A 34 -20.73 -42.32 -5.22
C ASN A 34 -19.37 -41.98 -4.60
N LYS A 35 -18.53 -42.96 -4.36
CA LYS A 35 -17.21 -42.79 -3.66
C LYS A 35 -16.22 -41.92 -4.43
N ASN A 36 -16.42 -41.68 -5.70
CA ASN A 36 -15.49 -40.96 -6.59
C ASN A 36 -15.73 -39.46 -6.62
N TYR A 37 -16.88 -38.95 -6.14
CA TYR A 37 -17.21 -37.53 -6.19
C TYR A 37 -16.14 -36.69 -5.49
N LYS A 38 -15.64 -37.09 -4.32
CA LYS A 38 -14.58 -36.40 -3.61
C LYS A 38 -13.35 -36.15 -4.47
N TRP A 39 -12.95 -37.06 -5.33
CA TRP A 39 -11.81 -36.91 -6.22
C TRP A 39 -12.11 -36.00 -7.39
N THR A 40 -13.28 -36.13 -7.99
CA THR A 40 -13.73 -35.31 -9.12
C THR A 40 -13.89 -33.83 -8.66
N ASP A 41 -14.53 -33.63 -7.53
CA ASP A 41 -14.80 -32.28 -7.00
C ASP A 41 -13.52 -31.62 -6.48
N THR A 42 -12.64 -32.37 -5.81
CA THR A 42 -11.31 -31.89 -5.45
C THR A 42 -10.55 -31.41 -6.69
N ARG A 43 -10.52 -32.22 -7.74
CA ARG A 43 -9.81 -31.85 -8.98
C ARG A 43 -10.36 -30.56 -9.57
N LYS A 44 -11.70 -30.46 -9.73
CA LYS A 44 -12.35 -29.26 -10.26
C LYS A 44 -12.00 -27.99 -9.46
N LEU A 45 -12.06 -28.08 -8.12
CA LEU A 45 -11.74 -26.93 -7.25
C LEU A 45 -10.25 -26.55 -7.32
N MET A 46 -9.35 -27.54 -7.39
CA MET A 46 -7.92 -27.28 -7.56
C MET A 46 -7.59 -26.67 -8.92
N GLU A 47 -8.18 -27.20 -10.00
CA GLU A 47 -8.05 -26.66 -11.35
C GLU A 47 -8.59 -25.23 -11.42
N TYR A 48 -9.74 -24.95 -10.79
CA TYR A 48 -10.29 -23.60 -10.67
C TYR A 48 -9.33 -22.68 -9.91
N GLY A 49 -8.84 -23.09 -8.74
CA GLY A 49 -7.88 -22.31 -7.97
C GLY A 49 -6.60 -22.01 -8.75
N MET A 50 -6.07 -22.99 -9.47
CA MET A 50 -4.89 -22.84 -10.33
C MET A 50 -5.11 -21.86 -11.49
N ALA A 51 -6.30 -21.87 -12.08
CA ALA A 51 -6.65 -21.04 -13.23
C ALA A 51 -6.93 -19.58 -12.85
N HIS A 52 -7.56 -19.34 -11.69
CA HIS A 52 -8.13 -18.03 -11.34
C HIS A 52 -7.38 -17.28 -10.24
N TYR A 53 -6.43 -17.90 -9.54
CA TYR A 53 -5.67 -17.25 -8.48
C TYR A 53 -4.18 -17.22 -8.79
N ARG A 54 -3.55 -16.07 -8.65
CA ARG A 54 -2.12 -15.87 -8.86
C ARG A 54 -1.49 -14.98 -7.82
N TYR A 55 -0.19 -15.13 -7.58
CA TYR A 55 0.57 -14.15 -6.80
C TYR A 55 0.92 -12.96 -7.68
N ASP A 56 0.48 -11.77 -7.26
CA ASP A 56 0.74 -10.54 -7.99
C ASP A 56 1.07 -9.37 -7.04
N GLU A 57 1.80 -8.39 -7.54
CA GLU A 57 2.03 -7.09 -6.89
C GLU A 57 0.97 -6.11 -7.40
N VAL A 58 -0.22 -6.17 -6.80
CA VAL A 58 -1.39 -5.42 -7.28
C VAL A 58 -1.36 -3.94 -6.89
N TRP A 59 -0.56 -3.57 -5.90
CA TRP A 59 -0.39 -2.18 -5.51
C TRP A 59 0.96 -1.65 -5.99
N LYS A 60 0.95 -0.43 -6.54
CA LYS A 60 2.15 0.31 -6.90
C LYS A 60 2.50 1.27 -5.76
N ILE A 61 3.78 1.62 -5.66
CA ILE A 61 4.21 2.68 -4.76
C ILE A 61 3.76 4.00 -5.39
N PRO A 62 2.90 4.81 -4.72
CA PRO A 62 2.44 6.06 -5.29
C PRO A 62 3.58 7.08 -5.36
N GLU A 63 3.61 7.84 -6.44
CA GLU A 63 4.48 9.00 -6.55
C GLU A 63 3.91 10.15 -5.71
N LEU A 64 4.63 10.52 -4.65
CA LEU A 64 4.22 11.62 -3.78
C LEU A 64 4.74 12.94 -4.32
N SER A 65 3.83 13.88 -4.57
CA SER A 65 4.18 15.24 -4.95
C SER A 65 4.81 15.99 -3.79
N LYS A 66 5.64 17.02 -4.10
CA LYS A 66 6.16 17.94 -3.09
C LYS A 66 5.02 18.69 -2.41
N ILE A 67 5.08 18.82 -1.09
CA ILE A 67 4.12 19.59 -0.29
C ILE A 67 4.61 21.02 -0.15
N LEU A 68 3.75 22.00 -0.39
CA LEU A 68 4.05 23.41 -0.13
C LEU A 68 4.16 23.68 1.36
N VAL A 69 5.17 24.45 1.78
CA VAL A 69 5.36 24.83 3.19
C VAL A 69 5.15 26.33 3.33
N GLU A 70 3.98 26.70 3.84
CA GLU A 70 3.64 28.09 4.12
C GLU A 70 4.56 28.64 5.24
N ASN A 71 4.90 29.89 5.16
CA ASN A 71 5.84 30.56 6.09
C ASN A 71 7.23 29.90 6.18
N GLY A 72 7.56 28.99 5.24
CA GLY A 72 8.83 28.29 5.20
C GLY A 72 9.94 29.07 4.50
N VAL A 73 11.18 28.86 4.94
CA VAL A 73 12.38 29.38 4.25
C VAL A 73 12.53 28.65 2.92
N SER A 74 12.48 29.40 1.81
CA SER A 74 12.69 28.85 0.47
C SER A 74 14.16 28.81 0.10
N GLN A 75 14.57 27.76 -0.63
CA GLN A 75 15.90 27.71 -1.26
C GLN A 75 16.04 28.69 -2.44
N ASN A 76 14.91 29.13 -3.01
CA ASN A 76 14.87 30.03 -4.17
C ASN A 76 14.80 31.52 -3.76
N GLY A 77 15.32 31.88 -2.59
CA GLY A 77 15.40 33.27 -2.12
C GLY A 77 14.13 33.79 -1.45
N LEU A 78 14.06 35.12 -1.29
CA LEU A 78 13.04 35.80 -0.50
C LEU A 78 11.62 35.57 -1.02
N PHE A 79 11.42 35.59 -2.30
CA PHE A 79 10.10 35.47 -2.95
C PHE A 79 9.75 34.02 -3.37
N GLY A 80 10.67 33.09 -3.16
CA GLY A 80 10.46 31.68 -3.48
C GLY A 80 9.42 31.04 -2.58
N LYS A 81 8.70 30.05 -3.12
CA LYS A 81 7.84 29.17 -2.33
C LYS A 81 8.68 28.07 -1.74
N ALA A 82 8.52 27.81 -0.45
CA ALA A 82 9.12 26.64 0.19
C ALA A 82 8.27 25.41 -0.14
N ALA A 83 8.93 24.30 -0.45
CA ALA A 83 8.30 23.01 -0.64
C ALA A 83 9.21 21.93 -0.06
N VAL A 84 8.65 20.81 0.32
CA VAL A 84 9.37 19.68 0.90
C VAL A 84 9.03 18.40 0.18
N GLU A 85 10.02 17.55 -0.01
CA GLU A 85 9.83 16.18 -0.49
C GLU A 85 9.27 15.31 0.62
N VAL A 86 8.44 14.38 0.22
CA VAL A 86 7.83 13.37 1.10
C VAL A 86 8.39 12.01 0.72
N GLU A 87 8.69 11.20 1.70
CA GLU A 87 9.10 9.82 1.51
C GLU A 87 8.19 8.88 2.28
N ILE A 88 8.12 7.63 1.83
CA ILE A 88 7.35 6.59 2.50
C ILE A 88 8.24 5.95 3.55
N LYS A 89 7.76 5.94 4.80
CA LYS A 89 8.44 5.30 5.92
C LYS A 89 7.83 3.95 6.21
N GLY A 90 8.69 2.93 6.26
CA GLY A 90 8.28 1.56 6.55
C GLY A 90 8.32 0.68 5.32
N LYS A 91 7.48 -0.37 5.30
CA LYS A 91 7.36 -1.26 4.16
C LYS A 91 6.55 -0.54 3.07
N GLU A 92 7.19 -0.21 1.98
CA GLU A 92 6.63 0.62 0.90
C GLU A 92 5.41 -0.01 0.21
N SER A 93 5.37 -1.34 0.14
CA SER A 93 4.27 -2.11 -0.45
C SER A 93 4.02 -3.38 0.35
N PRO A 94 2.78 -3.87 0.41
CA PRO A 94 2.48 -5.20 0.99
C PRO A 94 3.21 -6.35 0.30
N GLY A 95 3.75 -6.13 -0.90
CA GLY A 95 4.43 -7.13 -1.72
C GLY A 95 3.44 -8.00 -2.51
N LYS A 96 3.92 -9.18 -2.92
CA LYS A 96 3.08 -10.14 -3.66
C LYS A 96 2.06 -10.77 -2.74
N ILE A 97 0.81 -10.74 -3.15
CA ILE A 97 -0.31 -11.41 -2.50
C ILE A 97 -1.03 -12.34 -3.48
N LEU A 98 -1.72 -13.34 -2.96
CA LEU A 98 -2.56 -14.21 -3.77
C LEU A 98 -3.86 -13.46 -4.07
N VAL A 99 -4.15 -13.23 -5.34
CA VAL A 99 -5.35 -12.53 -5.83
C VAL A 99 -6.10 -13.39 -6.83
N GLY A 100 -7.42 -13.26 -6.83
CA GLY A 100 -8.31 -13.81 -7.81
C GLY A 100 -8.57 -12.87 -8.98
N ASP A 101 -9.25 -13.34 -10.00
CA ASP A 101 -9.55 -12.54 -11.20
C ASP A 101 -10.53 -11.40 -10.91
N ASP A 102 -11.41 -11.56 -9.93
CA ASP A 102 -12.41 -10.57 -9.53
C ASP A 102 -11.96 -9.63 -8.40
N ASP A 103 -10.73 -9.82 -7.88
CA ASP A 103 -10.21 -9.00 -6.78
C ASP A 103 -9.85 -7.61 -7.27
N VAL A 104 -10.32 -6.59 -6.54
CA VAL A 104 -10.07 -5.17 -6.81
C VAL A 104 -9.10 -4.62 -5.77
N ALA A 105 -7.92 -4.23 -6.24
CA ALA A 105 -6.92 -3.56 -5.41
C ALA A 105 -6.98 -2.05 -5.61
N GLU A 106 -7.06 -1.31 -4.51
CA GLU A 106 -7.09 0.16 -4.49
C GLU A 106 -6.01 0.69 -3.56
N GLU A 107 -5.48 1.87 -3.88
CA GLU A 107 -4.62 2.64 -3.00
C GLU A 107 -5.26 3.99 -2.66
N LYS A 108 -5.21 4.36 -1.38
CA LYS A 108 -5.76 5.60 -0.88
C LYS A 108 -4.65 6.42 -0.25
N THR A 109 -4.30 7.53 -0.88
CA THR A 109 -3.25 8.43 -0.41
C THR A 109 -3.91 9.64 0.27
N GLU A 110 -3.62 9.81 1.56
CA GLU A 110 -4.10 10.91 2.37
C GLU A 110 -2.88 11.75 2.81
N VAL A 111 -2.48 12.70 1.96
CA VAL A 111 -1.35 13.61 2.20
C VAL A 111 -1.84 15.04 1.96
N PRO A 112 -1.58 15.99 2.88
CA PRO A 112 -2.02 17.37 2.71
C PRO A 112 -1.26 18.07 1.59
N GLU A 113 -1.90 19.00 0.92
CA GLU A 113 -1.27 19.83 -0.12
C GLU A 113 -0.34 20.89 0.44
N LYS A 114 -0.55 21.28 1.71
CA LYS A 114 0.19 22.37 2.37
C LYS A 114 0.50 22.03 3.83
N LEU A 115 1.64 22.51 4.30
CA LEU A 115 2.07 22.48 5.71
C LEU A 115 2.43 23.88 6.16
N ASP A 116 2.40 24.17 7.46
CA ASP A 116 2.94 25.42 8.03
C ASP A 116 4.31 25.17 8.66
N ALA A 117 5.23 26.08 8.43
CA ALA A 117 6.59 26.00 9.01
C ALA A 117 6.59 26.33 10.52
N PRO A 118 7.49 25.74 11.30
CA PRO A 118 8.59 24.86 10.91
C PRO A 118 8.16 23.40 10.79
N VAL A 119 8.70 22.68 9.81
CA VAL A 119 8.49 21.25 9.62
C VAL A 119 9.83 20.53 9.74
N LYS A 120 9.90 19.48 10.56
CA LYS A 120 11.11 18.69 10.78
C LYS A 120 11.15 17.45 9.89
N SER A 121 12.34 17.06 9.44
CA SER A 121 12.57 15.77 8.79
C SER A 121 12.04 14.62 9.65
N GLY A 122 11.42 13.62 9.01
CA GLY A 122 10.81 12.48 9.68
C GLY A 122 9.44 12.74 10.30
N THR A 123 8.91 13.98 10.22
CA THR A 123 7.55 14.28 10.70
C THR A 123 6.52 13.56 9.82
N PRO A 124 5.61 12.74 10.40
CA PRO A 124 4.51 12.14 9.66
C PRO A 124 3.55 13.23 9.18
N VAL A 125 3.21 13.20 7.89
CA VAL A 125 2.33 14.19 7.26
C VAL A 125 1.16 13.57 6.54
N GLY A 126 1.13 12.24 6.44
CA GLY A 126 0.04 11.54 5.79
C GLY A 126 0.17 10.03 5.88
N GLN A 127 -0.75 9.36 5.25
CA GLN A 127 -0.84 7.91 5.22
C GLN A 127 -1.25 7.43 3.83
N ILE A 128 -0.68 6.31 3.43
CA ILE A 128 -1.11 5.55 2.25
C ILE A 128 -1.74 4.27 2.77
N THR A 129 -2.97 3.99 2.35
CA THR A 129 -3.71 2.79 2.74
C THR A 129 -3.92 1.92 1.51
N TYR A 130 -3.59 0.66 1.64
CA TYR A 130 -3.80 -0.36 0.60
C TYR A 130 -5.07 -1.14 0.94
N LEU A 131 -5.98 -1.22 -0.02
CA LEU A 131 -7.26 -1.87 0.10
C LEU A 131 -7.34 -3.03 -0.90
N LEU A 132 -7.95 -4.13 -0.49
CA LEU A 132 -8.33 -5.25 -1.36
C LEU A 132 -9.82 -5.52 -1.13
N ASN A 133 -10.62 -5.41 -2.19
CA ASN A 133 -12.08 -5.53 -2.12
C ASN A 133 -12.72 -4.59 -1.07
N GLY A 134 -12.14 -3.38 -0.91
CA GLY A 134 -12.59 -2.39 0.07
C GLY A 134 -12.12 -2.65 1.51
N GLU A 135 -11.49 -3.78 1.80
CA GLU A 135 -10.93 -4.09 3.11
C GLU A 135 -9.47 -3.64 3.22
N LYS A 136 -9.09 -3.09 4.38
CA LYS A 136 -7.73 -2.63 4.63
C LYS A 136 -6.77 -3.82 4.72
N TRP A 137 -5.84 -3.90 3.76
CA TRP A 137 -4.77 -4.89 3.74
C TRP A 137 -3.50 -4.41 4.46
N GLY A 138 -3.17 -3.14 4.30
CA GLY A 138 -1.99 -2.56 4.91
C GLY A 138 -1.97 -1.03 4.82
N SER A 139 -0.99 -0.42 5.47
CA SER A 139 -0.76 1.02 5.35
C SER A 139 0.69 1.37 5.66
N CYS A 140 1.17 2.49 5.08
CA CYS A 140 2.46 3.08 5.37
C CYS A 140 2.30 4.58 5.63
N GLN A 141 3.29 5.17 6.29
CA GLN A 141 3.28 6.59 6.61
C GLN A 141 4.08 7.39 5.58
N ALA A 142 3.54 8.54 5.20
CA ALA A 142 4.24 9.56 4.46
C ALA A 142 4.93 10.52 5.44
N VAL A 143 6.24 10.67 5.34
CA VAL A 143 7.04 11.52 6.23
C VAL A 143 7.82 12.56 5.44
N VAL A 144 8.07 13.69 6.07
CA VAL A 144 8.88 14.77 5.50
C VAL A 144 10.34 14.34 5.41
N LYS A 145 10.96 14.47 4.24
CA LYS A 145 12.35 14.08 3.99
C LYS A 145 13.36 15.05 4.60
N GLU A 146 13.07 16.34 4.53
CA GLU A 146 13.99 17.40 4.97
C GLU A 146 13.32 18.45 5.86
N THR A 147 14.12 19.13 6.67
CA THR A 147 13.63 20.16 7.59
C THR A 147 13.45 21.49 6.89
N VAL A 148 12.27 22.08 7.00
CA VAL A 148 11.99 23.44 6.54
C VAL A 148 11.80 24.37 7.75
N ARG A 149 12.66 25.37 7.87
CA ARG A 149 12.60 26.36 8.96
C ARG A 149 11.55 27.42 8.66
N ARG A 150 11.00 28.04 9.71
CA ARG A 150 10.09 29.19 9.56
C ARG A 150 10.84 30.43 9.15
N ARG A 151 10.27 31.24 8.25
CA ARG A 151 10.75 32.60 7.97
C ARG A 151 10.57 33.46 9.20
N THR A 152 11.66 34.08 9.65
CA THR A 152 11.64 35.08 10.72
C THR A 152 11.89 36.49 10.14
N PHE A 153 11.50 37.51 10.86
CA PHE A 153 11.78 38.89 10.44
C PHE A 153 13.29 39.13 10.21
N THR A 154 14.13 38.57 11.08
CA THR A 154 15.60 38.66 10.95
C THR A 154 16.10 37.99 9.68
N TRP A 155 15.56 36.85 9.32
CA TRP A 155 15.91 36.17 8.06
C TRP A 155 15.49 37.02 6.85
N ILE A 156 14.30 37.60 6.86
CA ILE A 156 13.79 38.46 5.80
C ILE A 156 14.70 39.68 5.64
N ALA A 157 15.00 40.36 6.75
CA ALA A 157 15.88 41.55 6.75
C ALA A 157 17.27 41.24 6.20
N MET A 158 17.88 40.12 6.64
CA MET A 158 19.17 39.67 6.09
C MET A 158 19.11 39.44 4.58
N LYS A 159 18.08 38.77 4.11
CA LYS A 159 17.91 38.47 2.64
C LYS A 159 17.67 39.75 1.84
N MET A 160 16.96 40.70 2.38
CA MET A 160 16.83 42.04 1.77
C MET A 160 18.17 42.74 1.66
N CYS A 161 18.97 42.77 2.75
CA CYS A 161 20.31 43.37 2.71
C CYS A 161 21.20 42.67 1.67
N GLU A 162 21.22 41.32 1.60
CA GLU A 162 21.98 40.59 0.60
C GLU A 162 21.60 41.01 -0.82
N MET A 163 20.30 41.15 -1.11
CA MET A 163 19.83 41.63 -2.42
C MET A 163 20.35 43.05 -2.72
N PHE A 164 20.32 43.98 -1.77
CA PHE A 164 20.84 45.33 -1.99
C PHE A 164 22.34 45.33 -2.28
N TYR A 165 23.10 44.46 -1.62
CA TYR A 165 24.55 44.36 -1.87
C TYR A 165 24.86 43.77 -3.26
N GLN A 166 24.06 42.83 -3.76
CA GLN A 166 24.23 42.23 -5.09
C GLN A 166 23.88 43.18 -6.25
N PHE A 167 23.07 44.24 -5.99
CA PHE A 167 22.72 45.24 -7.01
C PHE A 167 23.72 46.40 -7.09
N ASN A 168 24.68 46.51 -6.16
CA ASN A 168 25.65 47.62 -6.11
C ASN A 168 27.07 47.23 -6.59
N PHE A 169 27.24 46.06 -7.19
CA PHE A 169 28.46 45.61 -7.85
C PHE A 169 28.06 44.91 -9.16
#